data_7369877eeee9de50a1d58f76362afc15
#
_entry.id   7369877eeee9de50a1d58f76362afc15
#
_cell.length_a   1.000
_cell.length_b   1.000
_cell.length_c   1.000
_cell.angle_alpha   90.00
_cell.angle_beta   90.00
_cell.angle_gamma   90.00
#
_symmetry.space_group_name_H-M   'P 1'
#
loop_
_entity.id
_entity.type
_entity.pdbx_description
1 polymer ?
#
loop_
_entity_poly.entity_id
_entity_poly.type
_entity_poly.pdbx_seq_one_letter_code
_entity_poly.pdbx_strand_id
1 'polypeptide(L)'
;QQGQNEEALNCFERLKEEGLVPNAVTFSCILKACASIGAIHKGRQIHDEIMSKNMVKDDVVLGSSLVDMYARCGMLAKAHHVLDGLPVRNIASWSALISGYAQQGDGEEAIKCFEQMQREGFLPNAITFTSILNGCGISGAIDRGKQMHNEIVSNGLLGKDHLLQVALINMYVKCGALTKAQEAMNELSVKCMTLWTLLISGYAQQGQGVEALNCFESMQHEGLTPNEITFICILKACGKVGAIEEGKKIHEHILRRSLLEKDIALGNALVDMYVKCGVLIKAQEVLEELHARNVISWSTVIVGYAQQGRCKEAMECFERMQREGVSPDVVTFICILKACGATRDIDKGKQIHYEIVNKGLLETDTVLGTALVDMYAKCGA
;
A
#
# COMPACT_ATOMS: atom_id res chain seq x y z
N GLN A 1 17.89 -7.97 -9.97
CA GLN A 1 18.65 -7.63 -8.74
C GLN A 1 18.80 -8.83 -7.79
N GLN A 2 17.74 -9.62 -7.55
CA GLN A 2 17.81 -10.75 -6.62
C GLN A 2 18.83 -11.81 -7.07
N GLY A 3 18.84 -12.19 -8.35
CA GLY A 3 19.82 -13.12 -8.92
C GLY A 3 21.27 -12.64 -8.83
N GLN A 4 21.50 -11.34 -8.94
CA GLN A 4 22.85 -10.76 -8.80
C GLN A 4 23.37 -10.84 -7.36
N ASN A 5 22.51 -10.74 -6.34
CA ASN A 5 22.90 -10.86 -4.95
C ASN A 5 23.22 -12.32 -4.56
N GLU A 6 22.48 -13.28 -5.11
CA GLU A 6 22.78 -14.71 -4.93
C GLU A 6 24.12 -15.08 -5.62
N GLU A 7 24.37 -14.55 -6.80
CA GLU A 7 25.63 -14.73 -7.51
C GLU A 7 26.82 -14.12 -6.75
N ALA A 8 26.62 -12.95 -6.11
CA ALA A 8 27.63 -12.34 -5.24
C ALA A 8 27.99 -13.24 -4.06
N LEU A 9 27.01 -13.89 -3.44
CA LEU A 9 27.25 -14.86 -2.36
C LEU A 9 28.03 -16.09 -2.87
N ASN A 10 27.70 -16.61 -4.03
CA ASN A 10 28.40 -17.73 -4.66
C ASN A 10 29.87 -17.36 -4.99
N CYS A 11 30.08 -16.15 -5.53
CA CYS A 11 31.44 -15.65 -5.75
C CYS A 11 32.26 -15.53 -4.47
N PHE A 12 31.62 -15.13 -3.37
CA PHE A 12 32.27 -15.05 -2.05
C PHE A 12 32.67 -16.42 -1.52
N GLU A 13 31.85 -17.47 -1.70
CA GLU A 13 32.23 -18.83 -1.30
C GLU A 13 33.42 -19.32 -2.14
N ARG A 14 33.39 -19.14 -3.46
CA ARG A 14 34.51 -19.50 -4.33
C ARG A 14 35.81 -18.78 -3.97
N LEU A 15 35.72 -17.48 -3.60
CA LEU A 15 36.88 -16.72 -3.15
C LEU A 15 37.52 -17.38 -1.92
N LYS A 16 36.71 -17.91 -0.99
CA LYS A 16 37.20 -18.64 0.18
C LYS A 16 37.78 -20.02 -0.16
N GLU A 17 37.14 -20.75 -1.08
CA GLU A 17 37.61 -22.06 -1.56
C GLU A 17 38.98 -21.94 -2.26
N GLU A 18 39.21 -20.83 -2.97
CA GLU A 18 40.48 -20.51 -3.60
C GLU A 18 41.58 -20.03 -2.58
N GLY A 19 41.23 -20.00 -1.28
CA GLY A 19 42.17 -19.60 -0.22
C GLY A 19 42.45 -18.10 -0.14
N LEU A 20 41.66 -17.27 -0.83
CA LEU A 20 41.78 -15.82 -0.79
C LEU A 20 41.16 -15.24 0.49
N VAL A 21 41.81 -14.26 1.08
CA VAL A 21 41.33 -13.63 2.33
C VAL A 21 40.44 -12.44 2.03
N PRO A 22 39.15 -12.49 2.44
CA PRO A 22 38.26 -11.34 2.26
C PRO A 22 38.74 -10.13 3.06
N ASN A 23 38.65 -8.95 2.45
CA ASN A 23 38.92 -7.66 3.12
C ASN A 23 37.60 -6.98 3.56
N ALA A 24 37.68 -5.82 4.24
CA ALA A 24 36.53 -5.08 4.76
C ALA A 24 35.54 -4.70 3.66
N VAL A 25 36.00 -4.33 2.47
CA VAL A 25 35.14 -4.00 1.33
C VAL A 25 34.36 -5.23 0.86
N THR A 26 35.04 -6.39 0.74
CA THR A 26 34.38 -7.66 0.39
C THR A 26 33.29 -8.01 1.39
N PHE A 27 33.56 -7.95 2.70
CA PHE A 27 32.58 -8.21 3.73
C PHE A 27 31.39 -7.22 3.68
N SER A 28 31.65 -5.92 3.50
CA SER A 28 30.60 -4.92 3.37
C SER A 28 29.68 -5.17 2.15
N CYS A 29 30.24 -5.58 1.02
CA CYS A 29 29.46 -5.94 -0.17
C CYS A 29 28.57 -7.17 0.06
N ILE A 30 29.12 -8.20 0.70
CA ILE A 30 28.38 -9.44 0.98
C ILE A 30 27.31 -9.24 2.06
N LEU A 31 27.57 -8.43 3.09
CA LEU A 31 26.55 -8.06 4.08
C LEU A 31 25.37 -7.33 3.40
N LYS A 32 25.62 -6.43 2.44
CA LYS A 32 24.57 -5.79 1.64
C LYS A 32 23.79 -6.78 0.78
N ALA A 33 24.47 -7.78 0.20
CA ALA A 33 23.81 -8.85 -0.54
C ALA A 33 22.91 -9.68 0.39
N CYS A 34 23.41 -10.09 1.56
CA CYS A 34 22.63 -10.79 2.59
C CYS A 34 21.39 -9.99 3.02
N ALA A 35 21.55 -8.68 3.26
CA ALA A 35 20.46 -7.77 3.61
C ALA A 35 19.37 -7.72 2.53
N SER A 36 19.78 -7.71 1.25
CA SER A 36 18.87 -7.58 0.12
C SER A 36 18.02 -8.82 -0.15
N ILE A 37 18.54 -10.03 0.16
CA ILE A 37 17.82 -11.30 -0.06
C ILE A 37 17.34 -11.94 1.26
N GLY A 38 17.55 -11.29 2.40
CA GLY A 38 17.14 -11.80 3.71
C GLY A 38 17.96 -13.01 4.19
N ALA A 39 19.22 -13.20 3.72
CA ALA A 39 20.08 -14.34 4.05
C ALA A 39 20.71 -14.22 5.46
N ILE A 40 19.87 -14.22 6.51
CA ILE A 40 20.29 -13.96 7.89
C ILE A 40 21.31 -14.96 8.40
N HIS A 41 21.19 -16.25 8.07
CA HIS A 41 22.13 -17.29 8.52
C HIS A 41 23.54 -17.00 8.01
N LYS A 42 23.65 -16.64 6.73
CA LYS A 42 24.92 -16.26 6.11
C LYS A 42 25.47 -14.98 6.71
N GLY A 43 24.60 -13.99 6.91
CA GLY A 43 24.96 -12.73 7.57
C GLY A 43 25.55 -12.96 8.98
N ARG A 44 25.00 -13.90 9.76
CA ARG A 44 25.55 -14.26 11.09
C ARG A 44 26.94 -14.90 10.99
N GLN A 45 27.15 -15.85 10.07
CA GLN A 45 28.46 -16.47 9.87
C GLN A 45 29.52 -15.43 9.53
N ILE A 46 29.16 -14.46 8.65
CA ILE A 46 30.03 -13.36 8.26
C ILE A 46 30.31 -12.44 9.45
N HIS A 47 29.29 -12.13 10.26
CA HIS A 47 29.46 -11.35 11.48
C HIS A 47 30.48 -12.01 12.43
N ASP A 48 30.33 -13.31 12.71
CA ASP A 48 31.22 -14.05 13.59
C ASP A 48 32.66 -14.05 13.05
N GLU A 49 32.84 -14.19 11.74
CA GLU A 49 34.17 -14.11 11.11
C GLU A 49 34.77 -12.70 11.21
N ILE A 50 34.00 -11.65 11.00
CA ILE A 50 34.44 -10.24 11.15
C ILE A 50 34.87 -9.98 12.59
N MET A 51 34.09 -10.48 13.57
CA MET A 51 34.40 -10.31 14.99
C MET A 51 35.65 -11.09 15.42
N SER A 52 35.84 -12.33 14.94
CA SER A 52 37.02 -13.14 15.20
C SER A 52 38.31 -12.50 14.70
N LYS A 53 38.22 -11.75 13.58
CA LYS A 53 39.36 -11.01 13.00
C LYS A 53 39.49 -9.58 13.55
N ASN A 54 38.61 -9.17 14.49
CA ASN A 54 38.58 -7.85 15.13
C ASN A 54 38.52 -6.65 14.14
N MET A 55 37.93 -6.86 12.93
CA MET A 55 37.96 -5.90 11.82
C MET A 55 37.10 -4.67 12.05
N VAL A 56 36.11 -4.75 12.95
CA VAL A 56 35.17 -3.62 13.21
C VAL A 56 35.85 -2.45 13.93
N LYS A 57 36.99 -2.71 14.64
CA LYS A 57 37.71 -1.64 15.33
C LYS A 57 38.34 -0.62 14.39
N ASP A 58 38.73 -1.10 13.21
CA ASP A 58 39.51 -0.31 12.26
C ASP A 58 38.63 0.21 11.07
N ASP A 59 37.39 -0.33 10.93
CA ASP A 59 36.51 0.00 9.80
C ASP A 59 35.09 0.33 10.24
N VAL A 60 34.77 1.62 10.28
CA VAL A 60 33.45 2.17 10.63
C VAL A 60 32.37 1.81 9.60
N VAL A 61 32.76 1.64 8.32
CA VAL A 61 31.84 1.27 7.23
C VAL A 61 31.38 -0.19 7.41
N LEU A 62 32.29 -1.06 7.80
CA LEU A 62 31.98 -2.47 8.08
C LEU A 62 31.00 -2.61 9.26
N GLY A 63 31.22 -1.84 10.34
CA GLY A 63 30.30 -1.76 11.47
C GLY A 63 28.90 -1.31 11.04
N SER A 64 28.81 -0.27 10.24
CA SER A 64 27.52 0.22 9.68
C SER A 64 26.83 -0.80 8.78
N SER A 65 27.62 -1.57 7.99
CA SER A 65 27.08 -2.62 7.12
C SER A 65 26.52 -3.82 7.91
N LEU A 66 27.09 -4.13 9.08
CA LEU A 66 26.54 -5.14 10.01
C LEU A 66 25.21 -4.69 10.59
N VAL A 67 25.09 -3.44 11.05
CA VAL A 67 23.82 -2.88 11.55
C VAL A 67 22.76 -2.92 10.46
N ASP A 68 23.07 -2.45 9.24
CA ASP A 68 22.14 -2.44 8.09
C ASP A 68 21.69 -3.86 7.73
N MET A 69 22.59 -4.84 7.71
CA MET A 69 22.27 -6.23 7.43
C MET A 69 21.26 -6.79 8.44
N TYR A 70 21.50 -6.63 9.74
CA TYR A 70 20.59 -7.11 10.76
C TYR A 70 19.24 -6.36 10.72
N ALA A 71 19.25 -5.03 10.53
CA ALA A 71 18.06 -4.22 10.47
C ALA A 71 17.16 -4.63 9.30
N ARG A 72 17.71 -4.80 8.09
CA ARG A 72 16.96 -5.23 6.90
C ARG A 72 16.48 -6.68 6.97
N CYS A 73 17.24 -7.55 7.64
CA CYS A 73 16.80 -8.94 7.89
C CYS A 73 15.75 -9.05 9.02
N GLY A 74 15.30 -7.94 9.60
CA GLY A 74 14.28 -7.93 10.64
C GLY A 74 14.78 -8.25 12.04
N MET A 75 16.06 -8.37 12.24
CA MET A 75 16.68 -8.70 13.54
C MET A 75 17.04 -7.43 14.33
N LEU A 76 16.04 -6.57 14.60
CA LEU A 76 16.25 -5.22 15.15
C LEU A 76 16.95 -5.21 16.51
N ALA A 77 16.59 -6.11 17.42
CA ALA A 77 17.27 -6.24 18.70
C ALA A 77 18.77 -6.56 18.53
N LYS A 78 19.12 -7.38 17.54
CA LYS A 78 20.51 -7.69 17.24
C LYS A 78 21.22 -6.53 16.56
N ALA A 79 20.54 -5.81 15.66
CA ALA A 79 21.05 -4.59 15.02
C ALA A 79 21.40 -3.53 16.07
N HIS A 80 20.51 -3.32 17.04
CA HIS A 80 20.70 -2.39 18.16
C HIS A 80 21.90 -2.82 19.02
N HIS A 81 21.97 -4.09 19.42
CA HIS A 81 23.09 -4.63 20.19
C HIS A 81 24.43 -4.49 19.46
N VAL A 82 24.46 -4.71 18.14
CA VAL A 82 25.66 -4.48 17.33
C VAL A 82 26.03 -3.00 17.33
N LEU A 83 25.08 -2.08 17.14
CA LEU A 83 25.29 -0.64 17.18
C LEU A 83 25.90 -0.21 18.53
N ASP A 84 25.37 -0.73 19.64
CA ASP A 84 25.88 -0.43 21.00
C ASP A 84 27.32 -0.91 21.22
N GLY A 85 27.67 -2.02 20.58
CA GLY A 85 29.02 -2.60 20.65
C GLY A 85 30.04 -1.96 19.70
N LEU A 86 29.62 -1.04 18.79
CA LEU A 86 30.54 -0.40 17.87
C LEU A 86 31.49 0.57 18.61
N PRO A 87 32.81 0.49 18.37
CA PRO A 87 33.76 1.45 18.94
C PRO A 87 33.53 2.88 18.47
N VAL A 88 33.11 3.03 17.22
CA VAL A 88 32.78 4.31 16.59
C VAL A 88 31.46 4.16 15.88
N ARG A 89 30.46 4.94 16.31
CA ARG A 89 29.15 5.05 15.63
C ARG A 89 29.21 6.19 14.61
N ASN A 90 28.36 6.13 13.61
CA ASN A 90 28.23 7.19 12.61
C ASN A 90 26.76 7.36 12.18
N ILE A 91 26.48 8.37 11.37
CA ILE A 91 25.15 8.67 10.85
C ILE A 91 24.56 7.47 10.07
N ALA A 92 25.39 6.73 9.33
CA ALA A 92 24.93 5.59 8.54
C ALA A 92 24.43 4.45 9.42
N SER A 93 25.15 4.11 10.52
CA SER A 93 24.74 3.06 11.44
C SER A 93 23.43 3.42 12.18
N TRP A 94 23.27 4.67 12.62
CA TRP A 94 22.05 5.16 13.22
C TRP A 94 20.89 5.16 12.21
N SER A 95 21.10 5.69 10.99
CA SER A 95 20.08 5.72 9.94
C SER A 95 19.61 4.32 9.53
N ALA A 96 20.53 3.34 9.51
CA ALA A 96 20.18 1.95 9.21
C ALA A 96 19.26 1.36 10.29
N LEU A 97 19.56 1.58 11.57
CA LEU A 97 18.73 1.10 12.67
C LEU A 97 17.36 1.78 12.70
N ILE A 98 17.31 3.11 12.59
CA ILE A 98 16.07 3.90 12.54
C ILE A 98 15.19 3.45 11.35
N SER A 99 15.80 3.25 10.17
CA SER A 99 15.09 2.78 8.98
C SER A 99 14.53 1.35 9.19
N GLY A 100 15.26 0.49 9.84
CA GLY A 100 14.82 -0.86 10.17
C GLY A 100 13.58 -0.87 11.06
N TYR A 101 13.59 -0.12 12.16
CA TYR A 101 12.44 0.01 13.06
C TYR A 101 11.23 0.61 12.32
N ALA A 102 11.44 1.69 11.56
CA ALA A 102 10.38 2.31 10.78
C ALA A 102 9.75 1.37 9.74
N GLN A 103 10.56 0.55 9.05
CA GLN A 103 10.07 -0.41 8.06
C GLN A 103 9.26 -1.56 8.67
N GLN A 104 9.58 -1.98 9.90
CA GLN A 104 8.85 -3.03 10.61
C GLN A 104 7.59 -2.53 11.33
N GLY A 105 7.31 -1.23 11.25
CA GLY A 105 6.13 -0.63 11.87
C GLY A 105 6.34 -0.21 13.33
N ASP A 106 7.55 -0.34 13.85
CA ASP A 106 7.89 0.09 15.20
C ASP A 106 8.36 1.55 15.20
N GLY A 107 7.41 2.45 14.95
CA GLY A 107 7.68 3.88 14.86
C GLY A 107 8.15 4.50 16.18
N GLU A 108 7.73 3.95 17.34
CA GLU A 108 8.13 4.46 18.64
C GLU A 108 9.62 4.19 18.90
N GLU A 109 10.10 2.99 18.61
CA GLU A 109 11.52 2.65 18.78
C GLU A 109 12.39 3.41 17.75
N ALA A 110 11.88 3.62 16.53
CA ALA A 110 12.56 4.48 15.56
C ALA A 110 12.75 5.91 16.10
N ILE A 111 11.73 6.48 16.76
CA ILE A 111 11.80 7.80 17.39
C ILE A 111 12.81 7.83 18.53
N LYS A 112 12.83 6.82 19.41
CA LYS A 112 13.79 6.72 20.50
C LYS A 112 15.24 6.64 19.99
N CYS A 113 15.47 5.84 18.95
CA CYS A 113 16.80 5.74 18.31
C CYS A 113 17.22 7.08 17.69
N PHE A 114 16.29 7.81 17.07
CA PHE A 114 16.55 9.14 16.52
C PHE A 114 16.94 10.14 17.62
N GLU A 115 16.21 10.16 18.72
CA GLU A 115 16.55 11.04 19.87
C GLU A 115 17.91 10.69 20.49
N GLN A 116 18.24 9.40 20.54
CA GLN A 116 19.56 8.98 21.03
C GLN A 116 20.68 9.40 20.08
N MET A 117 20.49 9.25 18.77
CA MET A 117 21.39 9.76 17.75
C MET A 117 21.68 11.26 17.93
N GLN A 118 20.63 12.07 18.15
CA GLN A 118 20.77 13.51 18.38
C GLN A 118 21.49 13.82 19.70
N ARG A 119 21.19 13.10 20.79
CA ARG A 119 21.90 13.23 22.08
C ARG A 119 23.38 12.90 22.00
N GLU A 120 23.76 11.98 21.12
CA GLU A 120 25.17 11.66 20.83
C GLU A 120 25.85 12.68 19.89
N GLY A 121 25.12 13.74 19.47
CA GLY A 121 25.65 14.85 18.66
C GLY A 121 25.69 14.59 17.16
N PHE A 122 25.03 13.54 16.66
CA PHE A 122 24.93 13.28 15.23
C PHE A 122 23.81 14.11 14.60
N LEU A 123 24.13 14.84 13.54
CA LEU A 123 23.14 15.61 12.80
C LEU A 123 22.39 14.71 11.79
N PRO A 124 21.03 14.71 11.83
CA PRO A 124 20.24 13.93 10.89
C PRO A 124 20.45 14.40 9.45
N ASN A 125 20.48 13.45 8.52
CA ASN A 125 20.49 13.70 7.08
C ASN A 125 19.11 13.41 6.45
N ALA A 126 18.96 13.62 5.14
CA ALA A 126 17.71 13.38 4.42
C ALA A 126 17.20 11.94 4.60
N ILE A 127 18.09 10.95 4.62
CA ILE A 127 17.72 9.52 4.81
C ILE A 127 17.17 9.31 6.21
N THR A 128 17.80 9.89 7.23
CA THR A 128 17.34 9.79 8.63
C THR A 128 15.96 10.43 8.79
N PHE A 129 15.77 11.64 8.24
CA PHE A 129 14.46 12.32 8.29
C PHE A 129 13.39 11.53 7.52
N THR A 130 13.70 10.99 6.35
CA THR A 130 12.76 10.14 5.59
C THR A 130 12.33 8.92 6.42
N SER A 131 13.26 8.26 7.09
CA SER A 131 12.97 7.09 7.92
C SER A 131 12.12 7.43 9.13
N ILE A 132 12.44 8.52 9.85
CA ILE A 132 11.66 8.92 11.02
C ILE A 132 10.28 9.44 10.67
N LEU A 133 10.11 10.17 9.55
CA LEU A 133 8.80 10.58 9.04
C LEU A 133 7.91 9.36 8.70
N ASN A 134 8.49 8.33 8.09
CA ASN A 134 7.78 7.07 7.86
C ASN A 134 7.36 6.41 9.19
N GLY A 135 8.24 6.38 10.17
CA GLY A 135 7.95 5.91 11.53
C GLY A 135 6.81 6.69 12.19
N CYS A 136 6.84 8.02 12.15
CA CYS A 136 5.78 8.89 12.65
C CYS A 136 4.43 8.63 11.95
N GLY A 137 4.46 8.42 10.64
CA GLY A 137 3.25 8.11 9.86
C GLY A 137 2.63 6.75 10.23
N ILE A 138 3.45 5.75 10.56
CA ILE A 138 2.99 4.41 10.95
C ILE A 138 2.45 4.41 12.39
N SER A 139 3.14 5.07 13.33
CA SER A 139 2.73 5.17 14.74
C SER A 139 1.64 6.22 14.99
N GLY A 140 1.29 7.05 13.99
CA GLY A 140 0.36 8.17 14.17
C GLY A 140 0.92 9.32 15.02
N ALA A 141 2.23 9.42 15.20
CA ALA A 141 2.91 10.39 16.07
C ALA A 141 2.96 11.78 15.40
N ILE A 142 1.81 12.43 15.22
CA ILE A 142 1.66 13.68 14.47
C ILE A 142 2.51 14.83 15.05
N ASP A 143 2.60 14.98 16.37
CA ASP A 143 3.33 16.10 16.97
C ASP A 143 4.84 15.95 16.78
N ARG A 144 5.36 14.71 16.81
CA ARG A 144 6.73 14.42 16.38
C ARG A 144 6.95 14.73 14.90
N GLY A 145 6.01 14.32 14.05
CA GLY A 145 6.03 14.63 12.63
C GLY A 145 6.13 16.13 12.37
N LYS A 146 5.38 16.96 13.10
CA LYS A 146 5.47 18.44 13.04
C LYS A 146 6.83 18.99 13.47
N GLN A 147 7.41 18.42 14.54
CA GLN A 147 8.76 18.79 14.98
C GLN A 147 9.79 18.49 13.89
N MET A 148 9.73 17.30 13.29
CA MET A 148 10.61 16.93 12.17
C MET A 148 10.41 17.85 10.97
N HIS A 149 9.18 18.21 10.62
CA HIS A 149 8.91 19.17 9.56
C HIS A 149 9.63 20.51 9.81
N ASN A 150 9.46 21.08 10.99
CA ASN A 150 10.12 22.35 11.35
C ASN A 150 11.66 22.23 11.27
N GLU A 151 12.22 21.11 11.73
CA GLU A 151 13.67 20.87 11.68
C GLU A 151 14.18 20.72 10.23
N ILE A 152 13.42 20.02 9.37
CA ILE A 152 13.73 19.89 7.93
C ILE A 152 13.74 21.26 7.25
N VAL A 153 12.74 22.11 7.54
CA VAL A 153 12.64 23.46 7.00
C VAL A 153 13.80 24.32 7.48
N SER A 154 14.09 24.33 8.78
CA SER A 154 15.19 25.13 9.37
C SER A 154 16.57 24.73 8.83
N ASN A 155 16.76 23.46 8.50
CA ASN A 155 17.99 22.94 7.88
C ASN A 155 18.05 23.16 6.35
N GLY A 156 17.01 23.74 5.74
CA GLY A 156 16.93 23.99 4.30
C GLY A 156 16.95 22.72 3.44
N LEU A 157 16.44 21.59 3.96
CA LEU A 157 16.45 20.29 3.28
C LEU A 157 15.22 20.07 2.40
N LEU A 158 14.12 20.79 2.66
CA LEU A 158 12.83 20.55 2.02
C LEU A 158 12.86 20.75 0.49
N GLY A 159 13.65 21.72 -0.01
CA GLY A 159 13.75 22.00 -1.44
C GLY A 159 14.73 21.12 -2.22
N LYS A 160 15.50 20.26 -1.55
CA LYS A 160 16.66 19.58 -2.15
C LYS A 160 16.44 18.09 -2.42
N ASP A 161 15.52 17.45 -1.70
CA ASP A 161 15.34 15.99 -1.74
C ASP A 161 13.87 15.63 -1.95
N HIS A 162 13.59 15.05 -3.11
CA HIS A 162 12.23 14.63 -3.49
C HIS A 162 11.68 13.50 -2.60
N LEU A 163 12.53 12.54 -2.19
CA LEU A 163 12.10 11.44 -1.32
C LEU A 163 11.69 11.96 0.05
N LEU A 164 12.40 12.96 0.56
CA LEU A 164 12.07 13.63 1.82
C LEU A 164 10.72 14.37 1.72
N GLN A 165 10.45 15.08 0.60
CA GLN A 165 9.17 15.73 0.34
C GLN A 165 8.01 14.71 0.34
N VAL A 166 8.19 13.59 -0.37
CA VAL A 166 7.20 12.50 -0.42
C VAL A 166 6.96 11.91 0.97
N ALA A 167 8.02 11.66 1.74
CA ALA A 167 7.90 11.12 3.10
C ALA A 167 7.16 12.08 4.04
N LEU A 168 7.39 13.37 3.92
CA LEU A 168 6.72 14.41 4.72
C LEU A 168 5.21 14.45 4.44
N ILE A 169 4.82 14.54 3.17
CA ILE A 169 3.40 14.53 2.80
C ILE A 169 2.74 13.21 3.20
N ASN A 170 3.40 12.08 2.95
CA ASN A 170 2.89 10.76 3.32
C ASN A 170 2.70 10.60 4.84
N MET A 171 3.61 11.15 5.65
CA MET A 171 3.49 11.19 7.11
C MET A 171 2.21 11.91 7.53
N TYR A 172 1.96 13.13 7.01
CA TYR A 172 0.75 13.86 7.33
C TYR A 172 -0.52 13.15 6.86
N VAL A 173 -0.51 12.56 5.66
CA VAL A 173 -1.63 11.78 5.11
C VAL A 173 -1.93 10.57 6.01
N LYS A 174 -0.92 9.79 6.40
CA LYS A 174 -1.08 8.63 7.29
C LYS A 174 -1.55 9.00 8.69
N CYS A 175 -1.10 10.13 9.23
CA CYS A 175 -1.59 10.66 10.51
C CYS A 175 -2.99 11.28 10.42
N GLY A 176 -3.60 11.30 9.23
CA GLY A 176 -4.93 11.90 9.04
C GLY A 176 -4.96 13.42 9.02
N ALA A 177 -3.82 14.09 9.04
CA ALA A 177 -3.69 15.55 9.09
C ALA A 177 -3.64 16.15 7.68
N LEU A 178 -4.69 15.97 6.87
CA LEU A 178 -4.71 16.33 5.46
C LEU A 178 -4.55 17.83 5.20
N THR A 179 -5.09 18.69 6.07
CA THR A 179 -4.88 20.14 5.97
C THR A 179 -3.40 20.50 6.10
N LYS A 180 -2.68 19.82 7.02
CA LYS A 180 -1.23 20.00 7.19
C LYS A 180 -0.44 19.43 6.01
N ALA A 181 -0.90 18.32 5.41
CA ALA A 181 -0.32 17.80 4.18
C ALA A 181 -0.45 18.79 3.03
N GLN A 182 -1.62 19.45 2.89
CA GLN A 182 -1.88 20.48 1.89
C GLN A 182 -1.02 21.74 2.12
N GLU A 183 -0.93 22.22 3.38
CA GLU A 183 -0.07 23.34 3.74
C GLU A 183 1.39 23.05 3.37
N ALA A 184 1.93 21.90 3.82
CA ALA A 184 3.30 21.49 3.50
C ALA A 184 3.53 21.35 1.98
N MET A 185 2.55 20.85 1.24
CA MET A 185 2.63 20.76 -0.22
C MET A 185 2.67 22.14 -0.88
N ASN A 186 1.98 23.15 -0.32
CA ASN A 186 1.99 24.52 -0.83
C ASN A 186 3.34 25.22 -0.61
N GLU A 187 4.13 24.78 0.37
CA GLU A 187 5.50 25.27 0.60
C GLU A 187 6.51 24.78 -0.44
N LEU A 188 6.16 23.72 -1.19
CA LEU A 188 7.04 23.15 -2.21
C LEU A 188 7.02 23.96 -3.49
N SER A 189 8.21 24.32 -3.99
CA SER A 189 8.38 25.06 -5.25
C SER A 189 8.05 24.23 -6.49
N VAL A 190 8.25 22.91 -6.43
CA VAL A 190 7.95 21.97 -7.51
C VAL A 190 7.14 20.81 -6.95
N LYS A 191 5.98 20.59 -7.52
CA LYS A 191 5.09 19.50 -7.14
C LYS A 191 5.09 18.45 -8.25
N CYS A 192 5.21 17.19 -7.86
CA CYS A 192 5.17 16.09 -8.81
C CYS A 192 3.87 15.27 -8.70
N MET A 193 3.63 14.43 -9.69
CA MET A 193 2.48 13.54 -9.73
C MET A 193 2.32 12.69 -8.45
N THR A 194 3.42 12.20 -7.88
CA THR A 194 3.39 11.37 -6.66
C THR A 194 2.81 12.11 -5.46
N LEU A 195 3.21 13.36 -5.25
CA LEU A 195 2.71 14.20 -4.15
C LEU A 195 1.22 14.47 -4.28
N TRP A 196 0.75 14.81 -5.48
CA TRP A 196 -0.67 14.99 -5.76
C TRP A 196 -1.46 13.70 -5.56
N THR A 197 -0.95 12.57 -6.06
CA THR A 197 -1.62 11.27 -5.88
C THR A 197 -1.74 10.87 -4.41
N LEU A 198 -0.72 11.13 -3.59
CA LEU A 198 -0.77 10.90 -2.13
C LEU A 198 -1.88 11.73 -1.48
N LEU A 199 -1.94 13.02 -1.79
CA LEU A 199 -2.93 13.91 -1.20
C LEU A 199 -4.35 13.56 -1.64
N ILE A 200 -4.58 13.33 -2.93
CA ILE A 200 -5.86 12.88 -3.50
C ILE A 200 -6.30 11.56 -2.84
N SER A 201 -5.37 10.59 -2.71
CA SER A 201 -5.64 9.32 -2.07
C SER A 201 -6.03 9.49 -0.60
N GLY A 202 -5.32 10.36 0.14
CA GLY A 202 -5.63 10.67 1.52
C GLY A 202 -7.03 11.24 1.71
N TYR A 203 -7.40 12.26 0.94
CA TYR A 203 -8.73 12.86 0.96
C TYR A 203 -9.82 11.85 0.57
N ALA A 204 -9.60 11.07 -0.49
CA ALA A 204 -10.55 10.04 -0.93
C ALA A 204 -10.78 8.94 0.13
N GLN A 205 -9.73 8.52 0.85
CA GLN A 205 -9.83 7.52 1.93
C GLN A 205 -10.61 8.05 3.13
N GLN A 206 -10.40 9.30 3.53
CA GLN A 206 -11.13 9.93 4.63
C GLN A 206 -12.56 10.38 4.28
N GLY A 207 -12.98 10.18 3.04
CA GLY A 207 -14.32 10.55 2.60
C GLY A 207 -14.49 12.03 2.25
N GLN A 208 -13.40 12.79 2.24
CA GLN A 208 -13.36 14.20 1.82
C GLN A 208 -13.23 14.29 0.29
N GLY A 209 -14.29 13.85 -0.39
CA GLY A 209 -14.26 13.68 -1.84
C GLY A 209 -14.22 15.00 -2.62
N VAL A 210 -14.79 16.08 -2.06
CA VAL A 210 -14.75 17.41 -2.69
C VAL A 210 -13.31 17.94 -2.70
N GLU A 211 -12.60 17.79 -1.59
CA GLU A 211 -11.19 18.19 -1.46
C GLU A 211 -10.29 17.34 -2.39
N ALA A 212 -10.61 16.05 -2.54
CA ALA A 212 -9.90 15.20 -3.49
C ALA A 212 -10.09 15.68 -4.94
N LEU A 213 -11.31 16.09 -5.32
CA LEU A 213 -11.61 16.66 -6.63
C LEU A 213 -10.87 17.98 -6.86
N ASN A 214 -10.87 18.90 -5.88
CA ASN A 214 -10.14 20.18 -5.95
C ASN A 214 -8.62 19.95 -6.14
N CYS A 215 -8.06 18.95 -5.44
CA CYS A 215 -6.66 18.57 -5.62
C CYS A 215 -6.39 18.00 -7.02
N PHE A 216 -7.31 17.21 -7.56
CA PHE A 216 -7.19 16.66 -8.90
C PHE A 216 -7.23 17.74 -9.99
N GLU A 217 -8.13 18.71 -9.88
CA GLU A 217 -8.20 19.88 -10.77
C GLU A 217 -6.88 20.70 -10.68
N SER A 218 -6.41 20.96 -9.47
CA SER A 218 -5.13 21.70 -9.27
C SER A 218 -3.96 20.97 -9.92
N MET A 219 -3.88 19.64 -9.80
CA MET A 219 -2.88 18.81 -10.47
C MET A 219 -2.94 18.97 -12.00
N GLN A 220 -4.15 18.98 -12.58
CA GLN A 220 -4.33 19.15 -14.01
C GLN A 220 -3.96 20.58 -14.48
N HIS A 221 -4.28 21.61 -13.70
CA HIS A 221 -3.88 22.98 -13.96
C HIS A 221 -2.35 23.19 -13.96
N GLU A 222 -1.62 22.41 -13.15
CA GLU A 222 -0.15 22.37 -13.18
C GLU A 222 0.39 21.57 -14.40
N GLY A 223 -0.47 21.07 -15.29
CA GLY A 223 -0.08 20.33 -16.49
C GLY A 223 0.37 18.89 -16.23
N LEU A 224 0.14 18.36 -15.03
CA LEU A 224 0.53 17.01 -14.66
C LEU A 224 -0.52 16.00 -15.15
N THR A 225 -0.04 14.90 -15.72
CA THR A 225 -0.91 13.84 -16.23
C THR A 225 -1.19 12.80 -15.16
N PRO A 226 -2.48 12.53 -14.82
CA PRO A 226 -2.84 11.50 -13.86
C PRO A 226 -2.40 10.10 -14.32
N ASN A 227 -1.98 9.26 -13.36
CA ASN A 227 -1.74 7.83 -13.57
C ASN A 227 -2.97 7.00 -13.15
N GLU A 228 -2.89 5.68 -13.33
CA GLU A 228 -3.97 4.74 -13.02
C GLU A 228 -4.39 4.83 -11.54
N ILE A 229 -3.43 4.95 -10.62
CA ILE A 229 -3.69 5.08 -9.18
C ILE A 229 -4.46 6.37 -8.88
N THR A 230 -4.08 7.49 -9.52
CA THR A 230 -4.79 8.77 -9.37
C THR A 230 -6.22 8.65 -9.84
N PHE A 231 -6.45 8.02 -11.01
CA PHE A 231 -7.80 7.80 -11.53
C PHE A 231 -8.64 6.91 -10.61
N ILE A 232 -8.09 5.82 -10.07
CA ILE A 232 -8.79 4.96 -9.11
C ILE A 232 -9.20 5.75 -7.85
N CYS A 233 -8.30 6.57 -7.31
CA CYS A 233 -8.60 7.36 -6.12
C CYS A 233 -9.70 8.39 -6.37
N ILE A 234 -9.63 9.09 -7.49
CA ILE A 234 -10.60 10.13 -7.80
C ILE A 234 -11.97 9.55 -8.19
N LEU A 235 -12.04 8.42 -8.88
CA LEU A 235 -13.29 7.71 -9.15
C LEU A 235 -13.97 7.27 -7.85
N LYS A 236 -13.20 6.75 -6.88
CA LYS A 236 -13.73 6.44 -5.53
C LYS A 236 -14.27 7.68 -4.83
N ALA A 237 -13.58 8.83 -4.96
CA ALA A 237 -14.07 10.10 -4.43
C ALA A 237 -15.38 10.53 -5.10
N CYS A 238 -15.46 10.50 -6.44
CA CYS A 238 -16.68 10.80 -7.19
C CYS A 238 -17.86 9.93 -6.72
N GLY A 239 -17.65 8.60 -6.57
CA GLY A 239 -18.68 7.69 -6.10
C GLY A 239 -19.17 8.00 -4.68
N LYS A 240 -18.27 8.44 -3.78
CA LYS A 240 -18.64 8.79 -2.40
C LYS A 240 -19.48 10.08 -2.30
N VAL A 241 -19.16 11.09 -3.11
CA VAL A 241 -19.86 12.39 -3.08
C VAL A 241 -20.97 12.50 -4.12
N GLY A 242 -21.16 11.49 -4.96
CA GLY A 242 -22.15 11.51 -6.04
C GLY A 242 -21.82 12.44 -7.19
N ALA A 243 -20.54 12.78 -7.41
CA ALA A 243 -20.08 13.70 -8.45
C ALA A 243 -20.06 13.01 -9.83
N ILE A 244 -21.24 12.75 -10.38
CA ILE A 244 -21.40 11.97 -11.62
C ILE A 244 -20.81 12.68 -12.84
N GLU A 245 -20.92 14.00 -12.96
CA GLU A 245 -20.43 14.73 -14.13
C GLU A 245 -18.89 14.72 -14.20
N GLU A 246 -18.21 14.88 -13.05
CA GLU A 246 -16.76 14.72 -12.95
C GLU A 246 -16.35 13.27 -13.25
N GLY A 247 -17.11 12.30 -12.74
CA GLY A 247 -16.91 10.88 -13.05
C GLY A 247 -16.99 10.58 -14.55
N LYS A 248 -17.92 11.17 -15.28
CA LYS A 248 -18.05 11.05 -16.74
C LYS A 248 -16.84 11.64 -17.47
N LYS A 249 -16.39 12.84 -17.08
CA LYS A 249 -15.19 13.46 -17.66
C LYS A 249 -13.94 12.58 -17.47
N ILE A 250 -13.79 12.01 -16.28
CA ILE A 250 -12.71 11.09 -15.97
C ILE A 250 -12.81 9.83 -16.82
N HIS A 251 -14.02 9.26 -16.97
CA HIS A 251 -14.25 8.11 -17.84
C HIS A 251 -13.81 8.38 -19.28
N GLU A 252 -14.18 9.53 -19.85
CA GLU A 252 -13.72 9.93 -21.19
C GLU A 252 -12.19 10.04 -21.28
N HIS A 253 -11.53 10.57 -20.25
CA HIS A 253 -10.06 10.62 -20.18
C HIS A 253 -9.43 9.24 -20.20
N ILE A 254 -10.02 8.29 -19.47
CA ILE A 254 -9.57 6.90 -19.39
C ILE A 254 -9.71 6.21 -20.76
N LEU A 255 -10.86 6.40 -21.44
CA LEU A 255 -11.13 5.84 -22.77
C LEU A 255 -10.16 6.37 -23.83
N ARG A 256 -9.94 7.70 -23.87
CA ARG A 256 -9.00 8.32 -24.84
C ARG A 256 -7.57 7.79 -24.73
N ARG A 257 -7.19 7.20 -23.58
CA ARG A 257 -5.87 6.63 -23.32
C ARG A 257 -5.83 5.10 -23.42
N SER A 258 -6.95 4.46 -23.73
CA SER A 258 -7.10 2.99 -23.77
C SER A 258 -6.61 2.30 -22.48
N LEU A 259 -6.83 2.92 -21.30
CA LEU A 259 -6.34 2.40 -20.03
C LEU A 259 -7.14 1.21 -19.53
N LEU A 260 -8.40 1.04 -19.91
CA LEU A 260 -9.26 -0.07 -19.49
C LEU A 260 -8.78 -1.43 -20.00
N GLU A 261 -8.03 -1.44 -21.11
CA GLU A 261 -7.48 -2.68 -21.67
C GLU A 261 -6.36 -3.28 -20.79
N LYS A 262 -5.71 -2.44 -19.96
CA LYS A 262 -4.49 -2.79 -19.24
C LYS A 262 -4.68 -2.97 -17.74
N ASP A 263 -5.71 -2.35 -17.16
CA ASP A 263 -5.88 -2.30 -15.70
C ASP A 263 -7.31 -2.65 -15.28
N ILE A 264 -7.51 -3.88 -14.81
CA ILE A 264 -8.78 -4.38 -14.27
C ILE A 264 -9.22 -3.58 -13.03
N ALA A 265 -8.28 -3.12 -12.20
CA ALA A 265 -8.61 -2.36 -11.00
C ALA A 265 -9.21 -0.99 -11.33
N LEU A 266 -8.72 -0.36 -12.41
CA LEU A 266 -9.28 0.88 -12.93
C LEU A 266 -10.71 0.66 -13.47
N GLY A 267 -10.93 -0.42 -14.22
CA GLY A 267 -12.25 -0.82 -14.70
C GLY A 267 -13.24 -1.04 -13.54
N ASN A 268 -12.82 -1.77 -12.52
CA ASN A 268 -13.63 -2.00 -11.32
C ASN A 268 -13.97 -0.70 -10.58
N ALA A 269 -13.01 0.24 -10.48
CA ALA A 269 -13.24 1.53 -9.84
C ALA A 269 -14.24 2.40 -10.63
N LEU A 270 -14.22 2.30 -11.95
CA LEU A 270 -15.17 3.00 -12.82
C LEU A 270 -16.59 2.43 -12.69
N VAL A 271 -16.74 1.12 -12.68
CA VAL A 271 -18.02 0.45 -12.41
C VAL A 271 -18.55 0.83 -11.02
N ASP A 272 -17.72 0.77 -9.97
CA ASP A 272 -18.09 1.16 -8.61
C ASP A 272 -18.54 2.62 -8.50
N MET A 273 -17.87 3.52 -9.21
CA MET A 273 -18.24 4.93 -9.27
C MET A 273 -19.66 5.10 -9.83
N TYR A 274 -19.98 4.47 -10.97
CA TYR A 274 -21.31 4.56 -11.58
C TYR A 274 -22.38 3.92 -10.70
N VAL A 275 -22.10 2.78 -10.07
CA VAL A 275 -23.00 2.12 -9.11
C VAL A 275 -23.31 3.05 -7.94
N LYS A 276 -22.31 3.65 -7.31
CA LYS A 276 -22.47 4.56 -6.17
C LYS A 276 -23.18 5.86 -6.53
N CYS A 277 -22.99 6.36 -7.75
CA CYS A 277 -23.75 7.49 -8.27
C CYS A 277 -25.19 7.11 -8.72
N GLY A 278 -25.59 5.84 -8.61
CA GLY A 278 -26.95 5.38 -8.94
C GLY A 278 -27.22 5.16 -10.42
N VAL A 279 -26.23 5.27 -11.30
CA VAL A 279 -26.35 5.15 -12.75
C VAL A 279 -26.02 3.72 -13.20
N LEU A 280 -26.87 2.76 -12.79
CA LEU A 280 -26.60 1.32 -12.95
C LEU A 280 -26.52 0.86 -14.41
N ILE A 281 -27.28 1.47 -15.30
CA ILE A 281 -27.23 1.15 -16.75
C ILE A 281 -25.83 1.44 -17.27
N LYS A 282 -25.27 2.60 -16.93
CA LYS A 282 -23.90 2.94 -17.35
C LYS A 282 -22.84 2.06 -16.71
N ALA A 283 -23.04 1.66 -15.42
CA ALA A 283 -22.16 0.70 -14.76
C ALA A 283 -22.13 -0.65 -15.51
N GLN A 284 -23.30 -1.12 -15.99
CA GLN A 284 -23.40 -2.34 -16.77
C GLN A 284 -22.76 -2.21 -18.15
N GLU A 285 -22.97 -1.10 -18.85
CA GLU A 285 -22.29 -0.82 -20.13
C GLU A 285 -20.78 -0.87 -19.98
N VAL A 286 -20.23 -0.19 -18.96
CA VAL A 286 -18.80 -0.24 -18.67
C VAL A 286 -18.33 -1.65 -18.36
N LEU A 287 -19.10 -2.42 -17.56
CA LEU A 287 -18.78 -3.83 -17.28
C LEU A 287 -18.69 -4.64 -18.58
N GLU A 288 -19.55 -4.40 -19.55
CA GLU A 288 -19.57 -5.08 -20.84
C GLU A 288 -18.38 -4.69 -21.74
N GLU A 289 -17.89 -3.46 -21.62
CA GLU A 289 -16.71 -2.96 -22.31
C GLU A 289 -15.39 -3.53 -21.77
N LEU A 290 -15.37 -4.05 -20.52
CA LEU A 290 -14.15 -4.61 -19.92
C LEU A 290 -13.72 -5.90 -20.64
N HIS A 291 -12.45 -5.94 -21.04
CA HIS A 291 -11.83 -7.13 -21.66
C HIS A 291 -11.75 -8.33 -20.72
N ALA A 292 -11.52 -8.08 -19.44
CA ALA A 292 -11.50 -9.09 -18.40
C ALA A 292 -12.42 -8.68 -17.25
N ARG A 293 -13.36 -9.54 -16.92
CA ARG A 293 -14.30 -9.38 -15.82
C ARG A 293 -13.96 -10.37 -14.71
N ASN A 294 -13.89 -9.89 -13.49
CA ASN A 294 -13.62 -10.73 -12.32
C ASN A 294 -14.81 -10.70 -11.34
N VAL A 295 -14.68 -11.43 -10.24
CA VAL A 295 -15.73 -11.48 -9.21
C VAL A 295 -16.09 -10.08 -8.69
N ILE A 296 -15.11 -9.17 -8.55
CA ILE A 296 -15.33 -7.82 -8.03
C ILE A 296 -16.18 -7.00 -9.00
N SER A 297 -15.86 -7.02 -10.31
CA SER A 297 -16.63 -6.27 -11.31
C SER A 297 -18.08 -6.72 -11.38
N TRP A 298 -18.33 -8.03 -11.39
CA TRP A 298 -19.70 -8.59 -11.42
C TRP A 298 -20.44 -8.34 -10.10
N SER A 299 -19.84 -8.63 -8.94
CA SER A 299 -20.47 -8.43 -7.63
C SER A 299 -20.85 -6.98 -7.40
N THR A 300 -20.03 -6.02 -7.84
CA THR A 300 -20.34 -4.59 -7.71
C THR A 300 -21.64 -4.22 -8.41
N VAL A 301 -21.86 -4.66 -9.65
CA VAL A 301 -23.09 -4.39 -10.39
C VAL A 301 -24.30 -5.11 -9.78
N ILE A 302 -24.14 -6.39 -9.42
CA ILE A 302 -25.18 -7.20 -8.76
C ILE A 302 -25.63 -6.55 -7.46
N VAL A 303 -24.69 -6.14 -6.60
CA VAL A 303 -24.97 -5.42 -5.35
C VAL A 303 -25.70 -4.12 -5.61
N GLY A 304 -25.27 -3.37 -6.62
CA GLY A 304 -25.90 -2.11 -7.01
C GLY A 304 -27.38 -2.29 -7.41
N TYR A 305 -27.68 -3.24 -8.27
CA TYR A 305 -29.05 -3.57 -8.65
C TYR A 305 -29.89 -4.05 -7.46
N ALA A 306 -29.35 -4.93 -6.63
CA ALA A 306 -30.03 -5.44 -5.45
C ALA A 306 -30.36 -4.33 -4.44
N GLN A 307 -29.44 -3.39 -4.20
CA GLN A 307 -29.65 -2.24 -3.31
C GLN A 307 -30.74 -1.29 -3.81
N GLN A 308 -30.89 -1.14 -5.12
CA GLN A 308 -31.98 -0.34 -5.71
C GLN A 308 -33.31 -1.12 -5.85
N GLY A 309 -33.39 -2.36 -5.34
CA GLY A 309 -34.57 -3.22 -5.45
C GLY A 309 -34.83 -3.78 -6.85
N ARG A 310 -33.87 -3.63 -7.76
CA ARG A 310 -33.94 -4.15 -9.15
C ARG A 310 -33.50 -5.62 -9.19
N CYS A 311 -34.31 -6.46 -8.51
CA CYS A 311 -33.95 -7.85 -8.25
C CYS A 311 -33.82 -8.68 -9.53
N LYS A 312 -34.62 -8.39 -10.57
CA LYS A 312 -34.56 -9.13 -11.85
C LYS A 312 -33.24 -8.90 -12.56
N GLU A 313 -32.81 -7.66 -12.66
CA GLU A 313 -31.54 -7.30 -13.30
C GLU A 313 -30.34 -7.83 -12.50
N ALA A 314 -30.44 -7.85 -11.17
CA ALA A 314 -29.42 -8.48 -10.32
C ALA A 314 -29.28 -9.99 -10.62
N MET A 315 -30.43 -10.69 -10.81
CA MET A 315 -30.44 -12.11 -11.16
C MET A 315 -29.88 -12.37 -12.57
N GLU A 316 -30.24 -11.53 -13.55
CA GLU A 316 -29.70 -11.63 -14.91
C GLU A 316 -28.18 -11.44 -14.94
N CYS A 317 -27.65 -10.47 -14.20
CA CYS A 317 -26.22 -10.27 -14.04
C CYS A 317 -25.54 -11.46 -13.37
N PHE A 318 -26.15 -12.06 -12.35
CA PHE A 318 -25.64 -13.25 -11.68
C PHE A 318 -25.57 -14.47 -12.63
N GLU A 319 -26.59 -14.69 -13.42
CA GLU A 319 -26.59 -15.77 -14.42
C GLU A 319 -25.54 -15.58 -15.51
N ARG A 320 -25.32 -14.32 -15.92
CA ARG A 320 -24.23 -13.99 -16.87
C ARG A 320 -22.86 -14.25 -16.26
N MET A 321 -22.65 -13.83 -15.00
CA MET A 321 -21.42 -14.09 -14.25
C MET A 321 -21.09 -15.59 -14.23
N GLN A 322 -22.09 -16.43 -13.93
CA GLN A 322 -21.92 -17.90 -13.92
C GLN A 322 -21.64 -18.48 -15.31
N ARG A 323 -22.33 -17.99 -16.37
CA ARG A 323 -22.07 -18.41 -17.75
C ARG A 323 -20.67 -18.06 -18.25
N GLU A 324 -20.09 -16.97 -17.75
CA GLU A 324 -18.70 -16.58 -18.02
C GLU A 324 -17.68 -17.37 -17.18
N GLY A 325 -18.14 -18.31 -16.35
CA GLY A 325 -17.27 -19.14 -15.50
C GLY A 325 -16.69 -18.40 -14.28
N VAL A 326 -17.19 -17.21 -13.96
CA VAL A 326 -16.75 -16.45 -12.78
C VAL A 326 -17.49 -16.96 -11.55
N SER A 327 -16.74 -17.46 -10.57
CA SER A 327 -17.32 -18.02 -9.33
C SER A 327 -17.80 -16.90 -8.40
N PRO A 328 -19.09 -16.91 -7.97
CA PRO A 328 -19.63 -15.95 -7.02
C PRO A 328 -18.93 -16.03 -5.65
N ASP A 329 -18.77 -14.88 -5.00
CA ASP A 329 -18.30 -14.76 -3.63
C ASP A 329 -19.49 -14.72 -2.63
N VAL A 330 -19.18 -14.70 -1.33
CA VAL A 330 -20.17 -14.64 -0.26
C VAL A 330 -21.08 -13.42 -0.38
N VAL A 331 -20.52 -12.27 -0.75
CA VAL A 331 -21.29 -11.01 -0.90
C VAL A 331 -22.31 -11.14 -2.04
N THR A 332 -21.89 -11.71 -3.16
CA THR A 332 -22.77 -11.98 -4.31
C THR A 332 -23.92 -12.91 -3.90
N PHE A 333 -23.62 -14.03 -3.22
CA PHE A 333 -24.66 -14.96 -2.77
C PHE A 333 -25.66 -14.30 -1.81
N ILE A 334 -25.20 -13.51 -0.84
CA ILE A 334 -26.09 -12.78 0.08
C ILE A 334 -27.02 -11.85 -0.69
N CYS A 335 -26.53 -11.11 -1.67
CA CYS A 335 -27.34 -10.19 -2.46
C CYS A 335 -28.39 -10.92 -3.32
N ILE A 336 -28.01 -12.04 -3.93
CA ILE A 336 -28.93 -12.82 -4.75
C ILE A 336 -29.97 -13.55 -3.90
N LEU A 337 -29.62 -14.10 -2.74
CA LEU A 337 -30.61 -14.63 -1.79
C LEU A 337 -31.63 -13.60 -1.36
N LYS A 338 -31.21 -12.36 -1.06
CA LYS A 338 -32.12 -11.26 -0.78
C LYS A 338 -33.03 -10.94 -1.98
N ALA A 339 -32.52 -10.99 -3.19
CA ALA A 339 -33.28 -10.80 -4.41
C ALA A 339 -34.31 -11.94 -4.60
N CYS A 340 -33.93 -13.20 -4.39
CA CYS A 340 -34.87 -14.35 -4.41
C CYS A 340 -35.99 -14.20 -3.36
N GLY A 341 -35.68 -13.81 -2.14
CA GLY A 341 -36.68 -13.54 -1.11
C GLY A 341 -37.64 -12.41 -1.48
N ALA A 342 -37.12 -11.33 -2.08
CA ALA A 342 -37.95 -10.21 -2.52
C ALA A 342 -38.86 -10.55 -3.70
N THR A 343 -38.41 -11.38 -4.62
CA THR A 343 -39.20 -11.86 -5.79
C THR A 343 -40.05 -13.09 -5.48
N ARG A 344 -39.84 -13.70 -4.29
CA ARG A 344 -40.44 -14.98 -3.85
C ARG A 344 -40.09 -16.15 -4.78
N ASP A 345 -38.91 -16.12 -5.40
CA ASP A 345 -38.42 -17.18 -6.26
C ASP A 345 -37.71 -18.28 -5.44
N ILE A 346 -38.55 -19.18 -4.92
CA ILE A 346 -38.06 -20.27 -4.07
C ILE A 346 -37.20 -21.28 -4.83
N ASP A 347 -37.48 -21.51 -6.12
CA ASP A 347 -36.75 -22.51 -6.90
C ASP A 347 -35.32 -22.06 -7.16
N LYS A 348 -35.15 -20.81 -7.53
CA LYS A 348 -33.83 -20.20 -7.67
C LYS A 348 -33.10 -20.16 -6.31
N GLY A 349 -33.82 -19.78 -5.24
CA GLY A 349 -33.27 -19.81 -3.88
C GLY A 349 -32.70 -21.17 -3.48
N LYS A 350 -33.43 -22.27 -3.80
CA LYS A 350 -32.96 -23.65 -3.55
C LYS A 350 -31.72 -24.00 -4.38
N GLN A 351 -31.66 -23.59 -5.65
CA GLN A 351 -30.47 -23.82 -6.49
C GLN A 351 -29.22 -23.15 -5.88
N ILE A 352 -29.38 -21.91 -5.45
CA ILE A 352 -28.30 -21.15 -4.82
C ILE A 352 -27.88 -21.77 -3.48
N HIS A 353 -28.85 -22.20 -2.66
CA HIS A 353 -28.59 -22.92 -1.40
C HIS A 353 -27.72 -24.17 -1.66
N TYR A 354 -28.11 -24.98 -2.66
CA TYR A 354 -27.34 -26.17 -3.03
C TYR A 354 -25.90 -25.83 -3.46
N GLU A 355 -25.71 -24.76 -4.23
CA GLU A 355 -24.39 -24.29 -4.65
C GLU A 355 -23.52 -23.85 -3.45
N ILE A 356 -24.12 -23.11 -2.51
CA ILE A 356 -23.46 -22.66 -1.27
C ILE A 356 -23.00 -23.85 -0.42
N VAL A 357 -23.85 -24.87 -0.28
CA VAL A 357 -23.53 -26.11 0.47
C VAL A 357 -22.38 -26.87 -0.21
N ASN A 358 -22.44 -27.03 -1.53
CA ASN A 358 -21.38 -27.72 -2.28
C ASN A 358 -20.02 -27.03 -2.20
N LYS A 359 -20.02 -25.70 -1.99
CA LYS A 359 -18.79 -24.91 -1.78
C LYS A 359 -18.32 -24.89 -0.31
N GLY A 360 -19.07 -25.51 0.62
CA GLY A 360 -18.73 -25.53 2.05
C GLY A 360 -18.77 -24.15 2.74
N LEU A 361 -19.47 -23.16 2.16
CA LEU A 361 -19.45 -21.77 2.64
C LEU A 361 -20.27 -21.54 3.92
N LEU A 362 -21.20 -22.43 4.26
CA LEU A 362 -22.04 -22.30 5.45
C LEU A 362 -21.28 -22.56 6.77
N GLU A 363 -20.20 -23.32 6.72
CA GLU A 363 -19.40 -23.62 7.90
C GLU A 363 -18.54 -22.43 8.35
N THR A 364 -18.29 -21.50 7.43
CA THR A 364 -17.36 -20.37 7.63
C THR A 364 -18.03 -19.02 7.78
N ASP A 365 -19.31 -18.88 7.36
CA ASP A 365 -19.97 -17.57 7.31
C ASP A 365 -21.41 -17.60 7.84
N THR A 366 -21.60 -17.04 9.06
CA THR A 366 -22.92 -16.97 9.74
C THR A 366 -23.87 -15.96 9.07
N VAL A 367 -23.36 -14.94 8.37
CA VAL A 367 -24.17 -13.94 7.67
C VAL A 367 -24.86 -14.59 6.46
N LEU A 368 -24.14 -15.46 5.76
CA LEU A 368 -24.69 -16.22 4.65
C LEU A 368 -25.82 -17.17 5.11
N GLY A 369 -25.63 -17.85 6.25
CA GLY A 369 -26.67 -18.68 6.88
C GLY A 369 -27.92 -17.86 7.22
N THR A 370 -27.75 -16.67 7.78
CA THR A 370 -28.86 -15.76 8.09
C THR A 370 -29.59 -15.30 6.82
N ALA A 371 -28.88 -15.02 5.74
CA ALA A 371 -29.47 -14.63 4.46
C ALA A 371 -30.30 -15.76 3.84
N LEU A 372 -29.87 -17.02 3.99
CA LEU A 372 -30.64 -18.19 3.57
C LEU A 372 -31.95 -18.33 4.34
N VAL A 373 -31.93 -18.22 5.67
CA VAL A 373 -33.13 -18.29 6.51
C VAL A 373 -34.12 -17.17 6.14
N ASP A 374 -33.62 -15.92 5.95
CA ASP A 374 -34.45 -14.78 5.55
C ASP A 374 -35.10 -15.02 4.16
N MET A 375 -34.34 -15.59 3.22
CA MET A 375 -34.86 -15.94 1.89
C MET A 375 -35.99 -16.95 1.99
N TYR A 376 -35.80 -18.07 2.74
CA TYR A 376 -36.86 -19.07 2.90
C TYR A 376 -38.09 -18.51 3.61
N ALA A 377 -37.90 -17.74 4.68
CA ALA A 377 -39.01 -17.12 5.40
C ALA A 377 -39.83 -16.19 4.49
N LYS A 378 -39.20 -15.38 3.64
CA LYS A 378 -39.87 -14.50 2.68
C LYS A 378 -40.58 -15.24 1.55
N CYS A 379 -40.06 -16.41 1.16
CA CYS A 379 -40.71 -17.29 0.19
C CYS A 379 -41.84 -18.14 0.79
N GLY A 380 -42.01 -18.15 2.12
CA GLY A 380 -43.07 -18.91 2.80
C GLY A 380 -42.75 -20.41 2.95
N ALA A 381 -41.47 -20.76 3.06
CA ALA A 381 -41.00 -22.13 3.17
C ALA A 381 -40.31 -22.40 4.51
#